data_05370353e46013dc96ec6cae0f1318d7
#
_entry.id   05370353e46013dc96ec6cae0f1318d7
#
_cell.length_a   1.000
_cell.length_b   1.000
_cell.length_c   1.000
_cell.angle_alpha   90.00
_cell.angle_beta   90.00
_cell.angle_gamma   90.00
#
_symmetry.space_group_name_H-M   'P 1'
#
loop_
_entity.id
_entity.type
_entity.pdbx_description
1 polymer ?
#
loop_
_entity_poly.entity_id
_entity_poly.type
_entity_poly.pdbx_seq_one_letter_code
_entity_poly.pdbx_strand_id
1 'polypeptide(L)'
;NKIWNDNEMQAGRRPESIIIVVKNGDQEVKTQEITKANMVEGTTNQWSTVIEGLQKYDENGNEIQYTVEEREKTEGDLKFYEVEENNVAVQDKQATIRNNFKTPDDVINVTVRKIWNDNNDANGKRPESIKIQLLANGEFSKEQTIDEEISENDAPNIWEYTFVDLAKYDENGQEIQYTVQEQEVNKDDLKFYETTEPTGDMVNGYEITNTFTV
;
A
#
# COMPACT_ATOMS: atom_id res chain seq x y z
N ASN A 1 4.38 -4.21 -25.22
CA ASN A 1 4.12 -4.96 -23.99
C ASN A 1 4.33 -4.08 -22.77
N LYS A 2 3.52 -4.25 -21.76
CA LYS A 2 3.66 -3.65 -20.44
C LYS A 2 3.76 -4.74 -19.39
N ILE A 3 4.76 -4.65 -18.51
CA ILE A 3 4.95 -5.60 -17.41
C ILE A 3 4.89 -4.85 -16.08
N TRP A 4 4.13 -5.37 -15.14
CA TRP A 4 4.00 -4.90 -13.77
C TRP A 4 4.74 -5.84 -12.82
N ASN A 5 5.81 -5.37 -12.23
CA ASN A 5 6.57 -6.11 -11.21
C ASN A 5 6.05 -5.70 -9.82
N ASP A 6 4.86 -6.18 -9.46
CA ASP A 6 4.09 -5.76 -8.28
C ASP A 6 3.53 -6.94 -7.48
N ASN A 7 4.20 -8.09 -7.57
CA ASN A 7 3.80 -9.30 -6.86
C ASN A 7 2.30 -9.63 -7.03
N GLU A 8 1.86 -9.67 -8.31
CA GLU A 8 0.47 -9.97 -8.69
C GLU A 8 -0.58 -8.98 -8.15
N MET A 9 -0.20 -7.72 -8.02
CA MET A 9 -1.06 -6.64 -7.54
C MET A 9 -1.48 -6.79 -6.06
N GLN A 10 -0.65 -7.41 -5.22
CA GLN A 10 -0.95 -7.60 -3.80
C GLN A 10 -1.29 -6.30 -3.07
N ALA A 11 -0.68 -5.17 -3.46
CA ALA A 11 -0.96 -3.87 -2.87
C ALA A 11 -2.21 -3.18 -3.44
N GLY A 12 -2.83 -3.72 -4.52
CA GLY A 12 -4.02 -3.11 -5.13
C GLY A 12 -3.78 -1.72 -5.74
N ARG A 13 -2.52 -1.39 -6.09
CA ARG A 13 -2.09 -0.02 -6.46
C ARG A 13 -1.92 0.19 -7.96
N ARG A 14 -2.14 -0.84 -8.78
CA ARG A 14 -2.01 -0.72 -10.22
C ARG A 14 -3.08 0.23 -10.77
N PRO A 15 -2.72 1.21 -11.63
CA PRO A 15 -3.70 2.10 -12.24
C PRO A 15 -4.68 1.33 -13.14
N GLU A 16 -5.86 1.86 -13.35
CA GLU A 16 -6.86 1.26 -14.25
C GLU A 16 -6.41 1.31 -15.70
N SER A 17 -5.67 2.36 -16.07
CA SER A 17 -5.13 2.55 -17.42
C SER A 17 -3.85 3.37 -17.42
N ILE A 18 -3.07 3.22 -18.49
CA ILE A 18 -1.91 4.04 -18.82
C ILE A 18 -1.94 4.40 -20.30
N ILE A 19 -1.16 5.38 -20.70
CA ILE A 19 -1.01 5.80 -22.08
C ILE A 19 0.36 5.38 -22.58
N ILE A 20 0.41 4.60 -23.65
CA ILE A 20 1.62 4.30 -24.40
C ILE A 20 1.76 5.37 -25.48
N VAL A 21 2.90 6.03 -25.51
CA VAL A 21 3.25 7.08 -26.47
C VAL A 21 4.33 6.53 -27.42
N VAL A 22 4.07 6.56 -28.71
CA VAL A 22 5.06 6.22 -29.76
C VAL A 22 5.70 7.49 -30.26
N LYS A 23 7.03 7.52 -30.32
CA LYS A 23 7.82 8.67 -30.74
C LYS A 23 8.74 8.34 -31.92
N ASN A 24 8.96 9.35 -32.77
CA ASN A 24 10.03 9.40 -33.75
C ASN A 24 10.97 10.55 -33.35
N GLY A 25 12.11 10.21 -32.75
CA GLY A 25 12.92 11.18 -32.02
C GLY A 25 12.10 11.83 -30.89
N ASP A 26 12.04 13.15 -30.85
CA ASP A 26 11.27 13.87 -29.82
C ASP A 26 9.78 14.07 -30.19
N GLN A 27 9.39 13.69 -31.41
CA GLN A 27 8.02 13.89 -31.87
C GLN A 27 7.10 12.71 -31.48
N GLU A 28 6.01 13.02 -30.77
CA GLU A 28 4.92 12.07 -30.58
C GLU A 28 4.21 11.82 -31.90
N VAL A 29 4.14 10.58 -32.35
CA VAL A 29 3.48 10.18 -33.58
C VAL A 29 2.18 9.43 -33.35
N LYS A 30 2.04 8.77 -32.22
CA LYS A 30 0.82 8.05 -31.85
C LYS A 30 0.75 7.79 -30.37
N THR A 31 -0.48 7.76 -29.86
CA THR A 31 -0.76 7.34 -28.46
C THR A 31 -1.79 6.22 -28.44
N GLN A 32 -1.69 5.35 -27.45
CA GLN A 32 -2.63 4.25 -27.22
C GLN A 32 -2.86 4.07 -25.72
N GLU A 33 -4.10 4.21 -25.30
CA GLU A 33 -4.49 3.83 -23.94
C GLU A 33 -4.55 2.30 -23.83
N ILE A 34 -3.99 1.75 -22.76
CA ILE A 34 -4.10 0.35 -22.39
C ILE A 34 -4.60 0.20 -20.95
N THR A 35 -5.37 -0.83 -20.73
CA THR A 35 -6.09 -1.10 -19.49
C THR A 35 -5.95 -2.56 -19.09
N LYS A 36 -6.56 -2.96 -17.99
CA LYS A 36 -6.69 -4.37 -17.60
C LYS A 36 -7.34 -5.25 -18.69
N ALA A 37 -8.16 -4.69 -19.57
CA ALA A 37 -8.73 -5.43 -20.71
C ALA A 37 -7.66 -5.88 -21.73
N ASN A 38 -6.49 -5.25 -21.73
CA ASN A 38 -5.34 -5.63 -22.56
C ASN A 38 -4.45 -6.71 -21.91
N MET A 39 -4.92 -7.36 -20.85
CA MET A 39 -4.16 -8.40 -20.15
C MET A 39 -3.90 -9.58 -21.08
N VAL A 40 -2.65 -10.03 -21.08
CA VAL A 40 -2.23 -11.22 -21.83
C VAL A 40 -2.81 -12.48 -21.16
N GLU A 41 -3.47 -13.31 -21.95
CA GLU A 41 -4.08 -14.54 -21.46
C GLU A 41 -3.07 -15.42 -20.71
N GLY A 42 -3.47 -15.92 -19.55
CA GLY A 42 -2.62 -16.75 -18.68
C GLY A 42 -1.62 -15.96 -17.85
N THR A 43 -1.66 -14.64 -17.87
CA THR A 43 -0.83 -13.77 -17.00
C THR A 43 -1.67 -12.90 -16.08
N THR A 44 -1.07 -12.42 -15.00
CA THR A 44 -1.69 -11.49 -14.04
C THR A 44 -1.05 -10.10 -14.08
N ASN A 45 0.11 -9.99 -14.72
CA ASN A 45 0.97 -8.82 -14.66
C ASN A 45 1.42 -8.29 -16.03
N GLN A 46 0.86 -8.81 -17.13
CA GLN A 46 1.25 -8.37 -18.47
C GLN A 46 0.05 -7.82 -19.23
N TRP A 47 0.20 -6.63 -19.76
CA TRP A 47 -0.74 -6.03 -20.71
C TRP A 47 -0.06 -5.88 -22.07
N SER A 48 -0.79 -6.09 -23.14
CA SER A 48 -0.25 -5.97 -24.50
C SER A 48 -1.25 -5.30 -25.42
N THR A 49 -0.72 -4.55 -26.38
CA THR A 49 -1.50 -3.97 -27.46
C THR A 49 -0.68 -3.94 -28.75
N VAL A 50 -1.35 -3.82 -29.87
CA VAL A 50 -0.73 -3.60 -31.18
C VAL A 50 -1.06 -2.17 -31.61
N ILE A 51 -0.04 -1.41 -31.97
CA ILE A 51 -0.18 -0.05 -32.46
C ILE A 51 0.11 -0.09 -33.97
N GLU A 52 -0.93 0.06 -34.75
CA GLU A 52 -0.88 -0.05 -36.22
C GLU A 52 -0.73 1.33 -36.91
N GLY A 53 -0.43 1.32 -38.21
CA GLY A 53 -0.41 2.51 -39.05
C GLY A 53 0.83 3.38 -38.89
N LEU A 54 1.91 2.83 -38.34
CA LEU A 54 3.21 3.51 -38.31
C LEU A 54 3.93 3.36 -39.66
N GLN A 55 4.53 4.46 -40.16
CA GLN A 55 5.34 4.42 -41.34
C GLN A 55 6.66 3.71 -41.11
N LYS A 56 7.08 2.86 -42.04
CA LYS A 56 8.36 2.18 -41.93
C LYS A 56 9.56 3.03 -42.32
N TYR A 57 9.38 3.91 -43.30
CA TYR A 57 10.45 4.71 -43.86
C TYR A 57 10.07 6.21 -43.83
N ASP A 58 11.08 7.05 -43.68
CA ASP A 58 10.97 8.49 -43.82
C ASP A 58 10.89 8.91 -45.32
N GLU A 59 10.77 10.22 -45.59
CA GLU A 59 10.70 10.77 -46.92
C GLU A 59 11.99 10.54 -47.76
N ASN A 60 13.11 10.23 -47.08
CA ASN A 60 14.40 9.95 -47.71
C ASN A 60 14.65 8.44 -47.89
N GLY A 61 13.70 7.60 -47.50
CA GLY A 61 13.81 6.14 -47.60
C GLY A 61 14.60 5.48 -46.46
N ASN A 62 14.93 6.20 -45.37
CA ASN A 62 15.58 5.62 -44.21
C ASN A 62 14.53 4.99 -43.29
N GLU A 63 14.88 3.86 -42.70
CA GLU A 63 14.01 3.20 -41.72
C GLU A 63 13.86 4.05 -40.45
N ILE A 64 12.62 4.33 -40.07
CA ILE A 64 12.31 5.13 -38.87
C ILE A 64 12.53 4.29 -37.63
N GLN A 65 13.34 4.81 -36.72
CA GLN A 65 13.59 4.19 -35.42
C GLN A 65 12.62 4.76 -34.39
N TYR A 66 11.58 3.98 -34.08
CA TYR A 66 10.60 4.38 -33.09
C TYR A 66 11.06 4.05 -31.68
N THR A 67 10.61 4.88 -30.73
CA THR A 67 10.66 4.57 -29.30
C THR A 67 9.27 4.61 -28.70
N VAL A 68 9.10 3.99 -27.55
CA VAL A 68 7.86 4.05 -26.78
C VAL A 68 8.16 4.52 -25.36
N GLU A 69 7.27 5.31 -24.82
CA GLU A 69 7.28 5.71 -23.42
C GLU A 69 5.91 5.51 -22.79
N GLU A 70 5.88 5.45 -21.49
CA GLU A 70 4.67 5.42 -20.68
C GLU A 70 4.36 6.82 -20.17
N ARG A 71 3.09 7.14 -20.14
CA ARG A 71 2.58 8.36 -19.53
C ARG A 71 1.36 8.04 -18.68
N GLU A 72 1.26 8.69 -17.52
CA GLU A 72 0.07 8.67 -16.70
C GLU A 72 -1.13 9.20 -17.46
N LYS A 73 -2.31 8.61 -17.26
CA LYS A 73 -3.56 9.15 -17.75
C LYS A 73 -4.03 10.31 -16.86
N THR A 74 -3.90 10.11 -15.54
CA THR A 74 -4.17 11.10 -14.51
C THR A 74 -2.91 11.31 -13.70
N GLU A 75 -2.60 12.53 -13.32
CA GLU A 75 -1.45 12.84 -12.48
C GLU A 75 -1.50 12.02 -11.17
N GLY A 76 -0.42 11.32 -10.88
CA GLY A 76 -0.28 10.46 -9.71
C GLY A 76 -0.72 9.01 -9.90
N ASP A 77 -1.22 8.60 -11.07
CA ASP A 77 -1.61 7.21 -11.34
C ASP A 77 -0.43 6.23 -11.14
N LEU A 78 0.80 6.65 -11.42
CA LEU A 78 2.01 5.83 -11.30
C LEU A 78 2.84 6.14 -10.04
N LYS A 79 2.32 6.90 -9.09
CA LYS A 79 3.07 7.30 -7.88
C LYS A 79 3.66 6.13 -7.06
N PHE A 80 3.04 4.95 -7.14
CA PHE A 80 3.52 3.73 -6.47
C PHE A 80 4.41 2.86 -7.35
N TYR A 81 4.79 3.37 -8.52
CA TYR A 81 5.61 2.63 -9.46
C TYR A 81 6.83 3.45 -9.89
N GLU A 82 7.90 2.75 -10.15
CA GLU A 82 9.08 3.27 -10.83
C GLU A 82 9.20 2.57 -12.18
N VAL A 83 9.21 3.35 -13.26
CA VAL A 83 9.46 2.83 -14.58
C VAL A 83 10.94 2.45 -14.70
N GLU A 84 11.23 1.21 -15.11
CA GLU A 84 12.60 0.71 -15.23
C GLU A 84 13.36 1.45 -16.34
N GLU A 85 12.72 1.62 -17.49
CA GLU A 85 13.23 2.39 -18.63
C GLU A 85 12.06 3.08 -19.30
N ASN A 86 12.11 4.40 -19.41
CA ASN A 86 11.22 5.16 -20.24
C ASN A 86 11.92 5.51 -21.54
N ASN A 87 11.19 5.61 -22.64
CA ASN A 87 11.72 5.82 -24.00
C ASN A 87 12.41 4.56 -24.58
N VAL A 88 11.74 3.42 -24.47
CA VAL A 88 12.23 2.12 -24.92
C VAL A 88 12.28 2.03 -26.44
N ALA A 89 13.42 1.63 -27.02
CA ALA A 89 13.55 1.42 -28.45
C ALA A 89 12.66 0.27 -28.97
N VAL A 90 11.99 0.48 -30.10
CA VAL A 90 11.25 -0.57 -30.79
C VAL A 90 12.21 -1.44 -31.59
N GLN A 91 12.33 -2.72 -31.23
CA GLN A 91 13.15 -3.72 -31.93
C GLN A 91 12.26 -4.87 -32.40
N ASP A 92 12.44 -5.30 -33.64
CA ASP A 92 11.64 -6.37 -34.25
C ASP A 92 10.12 -6.17 -34.07
N LYS A 93 9.67 -4.91 -34.17
CA LYS A 93 8.28 -4.47 -33.97
C LYS A 93 7.75 -4.67 -32.54
N GLN A 94 8.63 -4.79 -31.58
CA GLN A 94 8.27 -4.97 -30.17
C GLN A 94 9.00 -3.97 -29.27
N ALA A 95 8.34 -3.58 -28.23
CA ALA A 95 8.94 -2.87 -27.10
C ALA A 95 8.26 -3.32 -25.81
N THR A 96 8.98 -3.29 -24.70
CA THR A 96 8.46 -3.70 -23.39
C THR A 96 8.83 -2.66 -22.34
N ILE A 97 7.82 -2.04 -21.74
CA ILE A 97 7.96 -1.14 -20.59
C ILE A 97 7.68 -1.93 -19.32
N ARG A 98 8.52 -1.75 -18.30
CA ARG A 98 8.39 -2.38 -16.98
C ARG A 98 8.23 -1.34 -15.90
N ASN A 99 7.26 -1.56 -15.02
CA ASN A 99 7.12 -0.79 -13.80
C ASN A 99 7.37 -1.70 -12.59
N ASN A 100 8.27 -1.24 -11.74
CA ASN A 100 8.58 -1.88 -10.48
C ASN A 100 7.76 -1.21 -9.39
N PHE A 101 7.02 -1.99 -8.59
CA PHE A 101 6.33 -1.47 -7.43
C PHE A 101 7.34 -0.92 -6.43
N LYS A 102 7.10 0.29 -5.95
CA LYS A 102 7.92 0.92 -4.92
C LYS A 102 7.57 0.31 -3.57
N THR A 103 8.40 -0.58 -3.10
CA THR A 103 8.42 -1.08 -1.72
C THR A 103 9.69 -0.55 -1.08
N PRO A 104 9.82 -0.25 0.13
CA PRO A 104 9.00 -0.26 1.32
C PRO A 104 8.57 1.14 1.82
N ASP A 105 8.89 2.22 1.12
CA ASP A 105 8.55 3.60 1.56
C ASP A 105 7.04 3.90 1.50
N ASP A 106 6.27 3.03 0.84
CA ASP A 106 4.82 3.17 0.66
C ASP A 106 3.99 2.41 1.70
N VAL A 107 4.64 1.69 2.60
CA VAL A 107 3.99 1.01 3.72
C VAL A 107 4.60 1.44 5.05
N ILE A 108 3.79 1.42 6.09
CA ILE A 108 4.22 1.67 7.46
C ILE A 108 3.68 0.59 8.38
N ASN A 109 4.31 0.45 9.52
CA ASN A 109 3.83 -0.39 10.62
C ASN A 109 3.46 0.52 11.78
N VAL A 110 2.36 0.20 12.46
CA VAL A 110 1.90 0.94 13.64
C VAL A 110 1.87 0.00 14.83
N THR A 111 2.76 0.23 15.78
CA THR A 111 2.84 -0.54 17.02
C THR A 111 1.94 0.07 18.08
N VAL A 112 1.23 -0.76 18.83
CA VAL A 112 0.46 -0.36 20.01
C VAL A 112 0.90 -1.17 21.22
N ARG A 113 1.14 -0.47 22.32
CA ARG A 113 1.42 -1.01 23.65
C ARG A 113 0.25 -0.79 24.56
N LYS A 114 -0.31 -1.86 25.02
CA LYS A 114 -1.29 -1.87 26.12
C LYS A 114 -0.56 -2.09 27.43
N ILE A 115 -0.67 -1.14 28.34
CA ILE A 115 -0.04 -1.18 29.66
C ILE A 115 -1.10 -1.44 30.72
N TRP A 116 -0.88 -2.46 31.55
CA TRP A 116 -1.73 -2.79 32.68
C TRP A 116 -1.08 -2.31 33.98
N ASN A 117 -1.66 -1.29 34.58
CA ASN A 117 -1.25 -0.79 35.89
C ASN A 117 -2.13 -1.41 37.00
N ASP A 118 -1.95 -2.71 37.25
CA ASP A 118 -2.78 -3.55 38.11
C ASP A 118 -1.97 -4.51 38.97
N ASN A 119 -0.67 -4.23 39.14
CA ASN A 119 0.24 -5.04 39.92
C ASN A 119 0.28 -6.53 39.45
N ASN A 120 0.43 -6.71 38.11
CA ASN A 120 0.42 -8.01 37.43
C ASN A 120 -0.85 -8.83 37.73
N ASP A 121 -2.00 -8.17 37.56
CA ASP A 121 -3.33 -8.76 37.82
C ASP A 121 -3.51 -9.31 39.23
N ALA A 122 -2.92 -8.63 40.23
CA ALA A 122 -2.99 -9.10 41.62
C ALA A 122 -4.42 -9.29 42.15
N ASN A 123 -5.40 -8.66 41.56
CA ASN A 123 -6.82 -8.77 41.92
C ASN A 123 -7.62 -9.76 41.07
N GLY A 124 -7.01 -10.38 40.04
CA GLY A 124 -7.68 -11.29 39.13
C GLY A 124 -8.85 -10.66 38.37
N LYS A 125 -8.68 -9.41 37.92
CA LYS A 125 -9.73 -8.62 37.24
C LYS A 125 -9.34 -8.19 35.83
N ARG A 126 -8.12 -8.46 35.38
CA ARG A 126 -7.72 -8.21 34.03
C ARG A 126 -8.56 -9.08 33.08
N PRO A 127 -9.14 -8.51 32.01
CA PRO A 127 -9.82 -9.31 31.01
C PRO A 127 -8.86 -10.26 30.29
N GLU A 128 -9.36 -11.38 29.79
CA GLU A 128 -8.55 -12.33 29.02
C GLU A 128 -8.02 -11.74 27.74
N SER A 129 -8.74 -10.79 27.15
CA SER A 129 -8.34 -10.08 25.91
C SER A 129 -9.03 -8.73 25.80
N ILE A 130 -8.47 -7.87 24.96
CA ILE A 130 -9.05 -6.58 24.53
C ILE A 130 -9.00 -6.48 23.00
N LYS A 131 -9.77 -5.55 22.44
CA LYS A 131 -9.67 -5.17 21.05
C LYS A 131 -8.90 -3.87 20.90
N ILE A 132 -8.00 -3.83 19.94
CA ILE A 132 -7.42 -2.59 19.45
C ILE A 132 -7.97 -2.33 18.04
N GLN A 133 -8.60 -1.19 17.87
CA GLN A 133 -9.03 -0.70 16.57
C GLN A 133 -8.01 0.28 16.04
N LEU A 134 -7.66 0.10 14.77
CA LEU A 134 -6.85 1.01 13.98
C LEU A 134 -7.78 1.87 13.13
N LEU A 135 -7.60 3.17 13.20
CA LEU A 135 -8.33 4.15 12.40
C LEU A 135 -7.38 4.75 11.37
N ALA A 136 -7.84 4.92 10.14
CA ALA A 136 -7.15 5.63 9.07
C ALA A 136 -7.89 6.95 8.81
N ASN A 137 -7.23 8.08 9.01
CA ASN A 137 -7.85 9.42 8.91
C ASN A 137 -9.13 9.56 9.75
N GLY A 138 -9.19 8.88 10.91
CA GLY A 138 -10.34 8.89 11.82
C GLY A 138 -11.43 7.86 11.49
N GLU A 139 -11.34 7.14 10.38
CA GLU A 139 -12.30 6.12 9.99
C GLU A 139 -11.76 4.71 10.33
N PHE A 140 -12.67 3.78 10.66
CA PHE A 140 -12.30 2.39 10.96
C PHE A 140 -11.54 1.75 9.79
N SER A 141 -10.40 1.15 10.08
CA SER A 141 -9.55 0.47 9.10
C SER A 141 -9.40 -1.01 9.39
N LYS A 142 -8.90 -1.36 10.58
CA LYS A 142 -8.66 -2.74 11.02
C LYS A 142 -8.93 -2.87 12.50
N GLU A 143 -9.12 -4.09 12.99
CA GLU A 143 -9.07 -4.39 14.43
C GLU A 143 -8.28 -5.67 14.69
N GLN A 144 -7.72 -5.76 15.89
CA GLN A 144 -7.05 -6.94 16.40
C GLN A 144 -7.46 -7.17 17.86
N THR A 145 -7.88 -8.38 18.17
CA THR A 145 -8.00 -8.83 19.55
C THR A 145 -6.63 -9.26 20.03
N ILE A 146 -6.18 -8.70 21.14
CA ILE A 146 -4.89 -9.00 21.76
C ILE A 146 -5.07 -9.54 23.17
N ASP A 147 -4.19 -10.43 23.54
CA ASP A 147 -4.09 -11.07 24.83
C ASP A 147 -2.60 -11.31 25.18
N GLU A 148 -2.34 -12.03 26.24
CA GLU A 148 -0.97 -12.35 26.65
C GLU A 148 -0.26 -13.28 25.66
N GLU A 149 -0.99 -14.17 24.97
CA GLU A 149 -0.42 -15.14 24.02
C GLU A 149 -0.05 -14.50 22.68
N ILE A 150 -0.85 -13.51 22.23
CA ILE A 150 -0.62 -12.79 20.96
C ILE A 150 0.37 -11.64 21.15
N SER A 151 0.61 -11.22 22.40
CA SER A 151 1.52 -10.11 22.68
C SER A 151 2.93 -10.37 22.15
N GLU A 152 3.47 -9.40 21.44
CA GLU A 152 4.86 -9.38 20.96
C GLU A 152 5.85 -9.00 22.08
N ASN A 153 5.37 -8.78 23.31
CA ASN A 153 6.15 -8.36 24.47
C ASN A 153 6.03 -9.38 25.60
N ASP A 154 7.17 -9.81 26.16
CA ASP A 154 7.24 -10.81 27.23
C ASP A 154 6.93 -10.25 28.64
N ALA A 155 6.76 -8.96 28.80
CA ALA A 155 6.46 -8.37 30.10
C ALA A 155 4.99 -8.63 30.49
N PRO A 156 4.69 -9.18 31.67
CA PRO A 156 3.35 -9.66 32.03
C PRO A 156 2.29 -8.56 32.16
N ASN A 157 2.73 -7.31 32.23
CA ASN A 157 1.84 -6.14 32.29
C ASN A 157 1.84 -5.30 31.01
N ILE A 158 2.43 -5.78 29.92
CA ILE A 158 2.47 -5.12 28.63
C ILE A 158 2.01 -6.10 27.56
N TRP A 159 0.95 -5.73 26.84
CA TRP A 159 0.57 -6.43 25.62
C TRP A 159 0.90 -5.52 24.42
N GLU A 160 1.69 -6.03 23.51
CA GLU A 160 2.17 -5.28 22.34
C GLU A 160 1.71 -5.98 21.06
N TYR A 161 1.29 -5.20 20.08
CA TYR A 161 0.92 -5.69 18.77
C TYR A 161 1.30 -4.67 17.70
N THR A 162 1.76 -5.16 16.55
CA THR A 162 2.13 -4.32 15.42
C THR A 162 1.21 -4.59 14.24
N PHE A 163 0.45 -3.58 13.83
CA PHE A 163 -0.23 -3.60 12.55
C PHE A 163 0.79 -3.38 11.44
N VAL A 164 0.97 -4.39 10.59
CA VAL A 164 1.98 -4.38 9.52
C VAL A 164 1.38 -4.08 8.15
N ASP A 165 2.23 -3.68 7.21
CA ASP A 165 1.89 -3.47 5.80
C ASP A 165 0.71 -2.52 5.58
N LEU A 166 0.65 -1.45 6.36
CA LEU A 166 -0.35 -0.41 6.21
C LEU A 166 0.05 0.54 5.09
N ALA A 167 -0.93 0.96 4.28
CA ALA A 167 -0.69 1.95 3.25
C ALA A 167 -0.21 3.28 3.86
N LYS A 168 0.93 3.80 3.41
CA LYS A 168 1.42 5.11 3.86
C LYS A 168 0.61 6.27 3.29
N TYR A 169 0.13 6.11 2.07
CA TYR A 169 -0.61 7.14 1.35
C TYR A 169 -1.99 6.64 0.94
N ASP A 170 -2.95 7.54 0.87
CA ASP A 170 -4.27 7.30 0.30
C ASP A 170 -4.22 7.28 -1.24
N GLU A 171 -5.37 7.05 -1.88
CA GLU A 171 -5.51 7.03 -3.34
C GLU A 171 -5.17 8.38 -4.01
N ASN A 172 -5.19 9.48 -3.25
CA ASN A 172 -4.83 10.82 -3.71
C ASN A 172 -3.36 11.17 -3.43
N GLY A 173 -2.57 10.24 -2.86
CA GLY A 173 -1.18 10.45 -2.50
C GLY A 173 -0.98 11.26 -1.23
N GLN A 174 -2.02 11.47 -0.42
CA GLN A 174 -1.91 12.10 0.87
C GLN A 174 -1.51 11.07 1.93
N GLU A 175 -0.64 11.46 2.85
CA GLU A 175 -0.22 10.58 3.94
C GLU A 175 -1.39 10.28 4.87
N ILE A 176 -1.64 8.97 5.08
CA ILE A 176 -2.71 8.49 5.95
C ILE A 176 -2.27 8.66 7.41
N GLN A 177 -3.10 9.31 8.19
CA GLN A 177 -2.90 9.45 9.63
C GLN A 177 -3.57 8.29 10.35
N TYR A 178 -2.75 7.36 10.86
CA TYR A 178 -3.26 6.23 11.65
C TYR A 178 -3.32 6.60 13.13
N THR A 179 -4.42 6.24 13.77
CA THR A 179 -4.62 6.35 15.22
C THR A 179 -5.19 5.04 15.74
N VAL A 180 -5.11 4.82 17.05
CA VAL A 180 -5.63 3.61 17.68
C VAL A 180 -6.64 3.94 18.77
N GLN A 181 -7.53 3.01 19.05
CA GLN A 181 -8.42 3.07 20.21
C GLN A 181 -8.64 1.67 20.79
N GLU A 182 -8.87 1.61 22.11
CA GLU A 182 -9.22 0.37 22.80
C GLU A 182 -10.73 0.16 22.80
N GLN A 183 -11.12 -1.12 22.70
CA GLN A 183 -12.52 -1.55 22.84
C GLN A 183 -12.58 -2.78 23.75
N GLU A 184 -13.65 -2.90 24.52
CA GLU A 184 -13.97 -4.11 25.24
C GLU A 184 -14.33 -5.24 24.28
N VAL A 185 -13.91 -6.49 24.58
CA VAL A 185 -14.38 -7.68 23.86
C VAL A 185 -15.80 -8.02 24.29
N ASN A 186 -16.03 -8.07 25.60
CA ASN A 186 -17.35 -8.24 26.18
C ASN A 186 -17.73 -7.01 27.01
N LYS A 187 -19.03 -6.79 27.15
CA LYS A 187 -19.56 -5.71 27.96
C LYS A 187 -19.05 -5.81 29.40
N ASP A 188 -18.60 -4.70 29.95
CA ASP A 188 -18.10 -4.53 31.30
C ASP A 188 -16.74 -5.25 31.60
N ASP A 189 -16.00 -5.69 30.58
CA ASP A 189 -14.67 -6.28 30.76
C ASP A 189 -13.71 -5.30 31.45
N LEU A 190 -13.81 -4.00 31.14
CA LEU A 190 -12.96 -2.93 31.69
C LEU A 190 -13.58 -2.17 32.86
N LYS A 191 -14.70 -2.63 33.45
CA LYS A 191 -15.43 -1.91 34.52
C LYS A 191 -14.62 -1.63 35.79
N PHE A 192 -13.51 -2.33 36.00
CA PHE A 192 -12.60 -2.11 37.13
C PHE A 192 -11.37 -1.30 36.76
N TYR A 193 -11.32 -0.77 35.55
CA TYR A 193 -10.18 -0.04 35.02
C TYR A 193 -10.57 1.37 34.59
N GLU A 194 -9.64 2.29 34.79
CA GLU A 194 -9.65 3.59 34.15
C GLU A 194 -8.67 3.56 32.98
N THR A 195 -9.16 3.80 31.76
CA THR A 195 -8.38 3.76 30.52
C THR A 195 -7.96 5.17 30.12
N THR A 196 -6.69 5.34 29.80
CA THR A 196 -6.21 6.62 29.24
C THR A 196 -6.52 6.71 27.75
N GLU A 197 -6.65 7.93 27.23
CA GLU A 197 -6.54 8.17 25.79
C GLU A 197 -5.18 7.68 25.29
N PRO A 198 -5.10 7.17 24.05
CA PRO A 198 -3.84 6.77 23.46
C PRO A 198 -2.84 7.93 23.41
N THR A 199 -1.60 7.68 23.80
CA THR A 199 -0.48 8.62 23.68
C THR A 199 0.56 8.09 22.71
N GLY A 200 1.36 8.98 22.12
CA GLY A 200 2.33 8.62 21.08
C GLY A 200 1.86 9.00 19.68
N ASP A 201 2.43 8.34 18.69
CA ASP A 201 2.13 8.59 17.28
C ASP A 201 2.34 7.31 16.42
N MET A 202 1.95 7.38 15.15
CA MET A 202 2.04 6.22 14.24
C MET A 202 3.48 5.84 13.88
N VAL A 203 4.48 6.69 14.13
CA VAL A 203 5.90 6.42 13.81
C VAL A 203 6.61 5.77 15.00
N ASN A 204 6.35 6.29 16.21
CA ASN A 204 7.00 5.86 17.44
C ASN A 204 6.19 4.79 18.20
N GLY A 205 4.95 4.56 17.77
CA GLY A 205 3.99 3.68 18.42
C GLY A 205 3.07 4.40 19.40
N TYR A 206 1.97 3.74 19.74
CA TYR A 206 0.96 4.21 20.67
C TYR A 206 1.03 3.47 21.99
N GLU A 207 0.69 4.14 23.09
CA GLU A 207 0.52 3.56 24.41
C GLU A 207 -0.89 3.85 24.94
N ILE A 208 -1.55 2.82 25.47
CA ILE A 208 -2.84 2.88 26.17
C ILE A 208 -2.65 2.25 27.53
N THR A 209 -2.93 2.97 28.61
CA THR A 209 -2.78 2.44 29.98
C THR A 209 -4.16 2.21 30.60
N ASN A 210 -4.35 1.00 31.15
CA ASN A 210 -5.46 0.70 32.03
C ASN A 210 -4.98 0.61 33.47
N THR A 211 -5.51 1.47 34.32
CA THR A 211 -5.19 1.48 35.76
C THR A 211 -6.35 0.85 36.53
N PHE A 212 -6.04 -0.14 37.33
CA PHE A 212 -7.04 -0.77 38.21
C PHE A 212 -7.54 0.22 39.23
N THR A 213 -8.86 0.33 39.33
CA THR A 213 -9.57 1.21 40.28
C THR A 213 -10.46 0.34 41.19
N VAL A 214 -10.43 0.62 42.49
CA VAL A 214 -11.24 -0.10 43.50
C VAL A 214 -12.61 0.53 43.62
#